data_3711ce264d4f90e68c9b6f3e9a27d557
#
_entry.id   3711ce264d4f90e68c9b6f3e9a27d557
#
_cell.length_a   1.000
_cell.length_b   1.000
_cell.length_c   1.000
_cell.angle_alpha   90.00
_cell.angle_beta   90.00
_cell.angle_gamma   90.00
#
_symmetry.space_group_name_H-M   'P 1'
#
loop_
_entity.id
_entity.type
_entity.pdbx_description
1 polymer ?
#
loop_
_entity_poly.entity_id
_entity_poly.type
_entity_poly.pdbx_seq_one_letter_code
_entity_poly.pdbx_strand_id
1 'polypeptide(L)'
;MNSSCKDKTSVLKEDLLIISQREIAPRIFEMKLSGEMVLDMAPGQFLHLRVPDPSKLLRRPISICQIDKVNKVATIVYRVERAGTTILSQLKAGDRVDTMGPQGNSFDLSVISAGQTALLIGGGIGVPPLVETANQLAAKGVKVVSVLGFATKDAVILEEELSAYAKVYVTTDDGSYGIKGYVSTVVDDLVEKQSFDAIYSCGAPGMLKYVDKKFENHPHAYLSMESRMACGMGACYACVVHLRNAKEAANKRVCEDGPVFETGQIIL
;
A
#
# COMPACT_ATOMS: atom_id res chain seq x y z
N MET A 1 -1.58 -29.69 -9.97
CA MET A 1 -0.34 -29.24 -10.60
C MET A 1 -0.73 -28.38 -11.79
N ASN A 2 -0.71 -27.06 -11.62
CA ASN A 2 -0.52 -26.07 -12.68
C ASN A 2 -0.27 -24.75 -11.97
N SER A 3 0.95 -24.54 -11.51
CA SER A 3 1.43 -23.24 -11.11
C SER A 3 1.67 -22.48 -12.40
N SER A 4 0.76 -21.61 -12.78
CA SER A 4 1.03 -20.59 -13.77
C SER A 4 2.20 -19.76 -13.22
N CYS A 5 3.35 -19.92 -13.81
CA CYS A 5 4.47 -18.99 -13.63
C CYS A 5 3.97 -17.63 -14.16
N LYS A 6 3.43 -16.78 -13.27
CA LYS A 6 3.19 -15.37 -13.60
C LYS A 6 4.57 -14.82 -13.95
N ASP A 7 4.74 -14.26 -15.13
CA ASP A 7 5.97 -13.56 -15.51
C ASP A 7 6.31 -12.56 -14.41
N LYS A 8 7.36 -12.86 -13.64
CA LYS A 8 7.83 -11.98 -12.58
C LYS A 8 8.37 -10.73 -13.27
N THR A 9 7.75 -9.60 -12.98
CA THR A 9 8.30 -8.29 -13.36
C THR A 9 9.74 -8.25 -12.86
N SER A 10 10.72 -8.08 -13.75
CA SER A 10 12.12 -8.01 -13.34
C SER A 10 12.32 -6.79 -12.45
N VAL A 11 12.95 -6.97 -11.29
CA VAL A 11 13.31 -5.84 -10.42
C VAL A 11 14.31 -4.98 -11.17
N LEU A 12 13.92 -3.76 -11.49
CA LEU A 12 14.75 -2.77 -12.15
C LEU A 12 15.55 -1.95 -11.13
N LYS A 13 16.64 -1.35 -11.58
CA LYS A 13 17.36 -0.34 -10.82
C LYS A 13 17.48 0.92 -11.66
N GLU A 14 16.99 2.03 -11.13
CA GLU A 14 16.99 3.32 -11.82
C GLU A 14 17.20 4.46 -10.82
N ASP A 15 17.91 5.51 -11.26
CA ASP A 15 18.02 6.76 -10.53
C ASP A 15 16.85 7.67 -10.92
N LEU A 16 15.76 7.57 -10.17
CA LEU A 16 14.54 8.34 -10.43
C LEU A 16 14.75 9.82 -10.12
N LEU A 17 14.26 10.69 -11.00
CA LEU A 17 14.28 12.15 -10.81
C LEU A 17 13.14 12.58 -9.88
N ILE A 18 13.46 13.35 -8.86
CA ILE A 18 12.47 13.98 -7.99
C ILE A 18 11.89 15.21 -8.72
N ILE A 19 10.61 15.13 -9.06
CA ILE A 19 9.88 16.23 -9.69
C ILE A 19 9.41 17.24 -8.64
N SER A 20 8.93 16.74 -7.51
CA SER A 20 8.52 17.56 -6.37
C SER A 20 8.56 16.76 -5.08
N GLN A 21 8.72 17.46 -3.97
CA GLN A 21 8.54 16.93 -2.62
C GLN A 21 7.93 18.00 -1.73
N ARG A 22 6.93 17.62 -0.94
CA ARG A 22 6.27 18.50 0.02
C ARG A 22 5.79 17.74 1.25
N GLU A 23 5.72 18.40 2.37
CA GLU A 23 5.04 17.89 3.57
C GLU A 23 3.53 18.11 3.39
N ILE A 24 2.74 17.04 3.54
CA ILE A 24 1.27 17.06 3.35
C ILE A 24 0.51 16.94 4.68
N ALA A 25 1.17 16.45 5.71
CA ALA A 25 0.70 16.39 7.09
C ALA A 25 1.94 16.33 8.01
N PRO A 26 1.84 16.54 9.32
CA PRO A 26 2.99 16.53 10.22
C PRO A 26 3.85 15.26 10.04
N ARG A 27 5.08 15.46 9.57
CA ARG A 27 6.07 14.41 9.26
C ARG A 27 5.66 13.43 8.15
N ILE A 28 4.67 13.75 7.33
CA ILE A 28 4.24 12.95 6.18
C ILE A 28 4.55 13.73 4.90
N PHE A 29 5.33 13.10 4.04
CA PHE A 29 5.82 13.71 2.80
C PHE A 29 5.26 12.99 1.58
N GLU A 30 4.83 13.78 0.60
CA GLU A 30 4.57 13.36 -0.76
C GLU A 30 5.81 13.63 -1.61
N MET A 31 6.25 12.64 -2.37
CA MET A 31 7.34 12.78 -3.34
C MET A 31 6.87 12.26 -4.71
N LYS A 32 7.05 13.07 -5.75
CA LYS A 32 6.80 12.69 -7.14
C LYS A 32 8.12 12.36 -7.83
N LEU A 33 8.16 11.16 -8.41
CA LEU A 33 9.35 10.57 -9.02
C LEU A 33 9.10 10.31 -10.50
N SER A 34 10.06 10.61 -11.36
CA SER A 34 9.97 10.34 -12.80
C SER A 34 11.08 9.40 -13.27
N GLY A 35 10.72 8.46 -14.13
CA GLY A 35 11.62 7.51 -14.78
C GLY A 35 10.88 6.45 -15.59
N GLU A 36 11.65 5.64 -16.32
CA GLU A 36 11.10 4.58 -17.19
C GLU A 36 10.45 3.45 -16.38
N MET A 37 10.96 3.16 -15.18
CA MET A 37 10.44 2.15 -14.26
C MET A 37 8.94 2.33 -13.97
N VAL A 38 8.40 3.55 -14.09
CA VAL A 38 6.98 3.84 -13.84
C VAL A 38 6.05 3.05 -14.76
N LEU A 39 6.51 2.71 -15.97
CA LEU A 39 5.72 1.95 -16.95
C LEU A 39 5.39 0.53 -16.47
N ASP A 40 6.24 -0.06 -15.61
CA ASP A 40 6.09 -1.42 -15.09
C ASP A 40 5.37 -1.48 -13.73
N MET A 41 5.04 -0.33 -13.15
CA MET A 41 4.38 -0.25 -11.84
C MET A 41 2.92 -0.70 -11.88
N ALA A 42 2.48 -1.30 -10.78
CA ALA A 42 1.09 -1.71 -10.53
C ALA A 42 0.66 -1.38 -9.08
N PRO A 43 -0.67 -1.23 -8.82
CA PRO A 43 -1.18 -0.89 -7.49
C PRO A 43 -0.85 -1.97 -6.45
N GLY A 44 -0.44 -1.55 -5.25
CA GLY A 44 -0.04 -2.45 -4.17
C GLY A 44 1.46 -2.76 -4.12
N GLN A 45 2.21 -2.47 -5.18
CA GLN A 45 3.67 -2.60 -5.20
C GLN A 45 4.36 -1.46 -4.44
N PHE A 46 5.66 -1.62 -4.22
CA PHE A 46 6.49 -0.63 -3.53
C PHE A 46 7.81 -0.38 -4.26
N LEU A 47 8.46 0.72 -3.92
CA LEU A 47 9.80 1.10 -4.32
C LEU A 47 10.77 0.95 -3.16
N HIS A 48 12.00 0.54 -3.42
CA HIS A 48 13.04 0.36 -2.42
C HIS A 48 14.13 1.42 -2.61
N LEU A 49 13.97 2.55 -1.92
CA LEU A 49 14.77 3.77 -2.08
C LEU A 49 16.09 3.67 -1.31
N ARG A 50 17.20 4.00 -1.95
CA ARG A 50 18.49 4.17 -1.29
C ARG A 50 18.55 5.53 -0.58
N VAL A 51 18.92 5.50 0.69
CA VAL A 51 19.20 6.74 1.43
C VAL A 51 20.54 7.30 0.95
N PRO A 52 20.64 8.59 0.55
CA PRO A 52 21.87 9.18 0.07
C PRO A 52 22.86 9.53 1.20
N ASP A 53 23.13 8.54 2.06
CA ASP A 53 24.06 8.60 3.19
C ASP A 53 24.77 7.24 3.29
N PRO A 54 26.11 7.17 3.13
CA PRO A 54 26.87 5.93 3.17
C PRO A 54 26.71 5.14 4.49
N SER A 55 26.38 5.80 5.60
CA SER A 55 26.11 5.14 6.88
C SER A 55 24.77 4.41 6.94
N LYS A 56 23.89 4.61 5.96
CA LYS A 56 22.55 4.01 5.86
C LYS A 56 22.53 2.90 4.80
N LEU A 57 23.07 1.75 5.15
CA LEU A 57 23.25 0.64 4.23
C LEU A 57 21.94 0.10 3.62
N LEU A 58 20.87 0.03 4.42
CA LEU A 58 19.60 -0.53 3.98
C LEU A 58 18.77 0.52 3.24
N ARG A 59 18.08 0.09 2.18
CA ARG A 59 17.07 0.86 1.46
C ARG A 59 15.79 1.01 2.30
N ARG A 60 14.89 1.87 1.86
CA ARG A 60 13.56 2.10 2.48
C ARG A 60 12.47 1.63 1.53
N PRO A 61 11.70 0.59 1.90
CA PRO A 61 10.52 0.21 1.14
C PRO A 61 9.43 1.25 1.37
N ILE A 62 8.93 1.81 0.28
CA ILE A 62 7.84 2.81 0.29
C ILE A 62 6.82 2.41 -0.77
N SER A 63 5.57 2.26 -0.36
CA SER A 63 4.47 1.89 -1.25
C SER A 63 4.22 2.96 -2.32
N ILE A 64 3.84 2.50 -3.51
CA ILE A 64 3.43 3.37 -4.62
C ILE A 64 2.02 3.87 -4.31
N CYS A 65 1.81 5.20 -4.40
CA CYS A 65 0.55 5.86 -4.13
C CYS A 65 -0.25 6.10 -5.42
N GLN A 66 0.39 6.65 -6.45
CA GLN A 66 -0.23 6.93 -7.75
C GLN A 66 0.75 6.63 -8.89
N ILE A 67 0.22 6.27 -10.05
CA ILE A 67 1.00 5.87 -11.23
C ILE A 67 0.47 6.61 -12.46
N ASP A 68 1.24 7.54 -12.97
CA ASP A 68 0.98 8.22 -14.26
C ASP A 68 1.95 7.67 -15.31
N LYS A 69 1.51 6.65 -16.04
CA LYS A 69 2.31 6.02 -17.10
C LYS A 69 2.49 6.92 -18.32
N VAL A 70 1.58 7.86 -18.57
CA VAL A 70 1.66 8.77 -19.71
C VAL A 70 2.82 9.75 -19.53
N ASN A 71 2.92 10.34 -18.33
CA ASN A 71 3.96 11.29 -18.00
C ASN A 71 5.20 10.61 -17.35
N LYS A 72 5.16 9.28 -17.13
CA LYS A 72 6.19 8.49 -16.44
C LYS A 72 6.50 9.05 -15.05
N VAL A 73 5.44 9.37 -14.29
CA VAL A 73 5.55 9.92 -12.93
C VAL A 73 4.84 8.98 -11.94
N ALA A 74 5.54 8.61 -10.89
CA ALA A 74 4.96 7.92 -9.73
C ALA A 74 4.94 8.85 -8.52
N THR A 75 3.86 8.79 -7.74
CA THR A 75 3.76 9.46 -6.45
C THR A 75 3.95 8.43 -5.34
N ILE A 76 4.81 8.73 -4.39
CA ILE A 76 4.94 8.00 -3.14
C ILE A 76 4.62 8.92 -1.96
N VAL A 77 4.08 8.32 -0.89
CA VAL A 77 3.82 9.06 0.36
C VAL A 77 4.44 8.27 1.51
N TYR A 78 5.21 8.93 2.35
CA TYR A 78 5.91 8.28 3.44
C TYR A 78 5.97 9.13 4.70
N ARG A 79 6.09 8.47 5.85
CA ARG A 79 6.25 9.13 7.14
C ARG A 79 7.72 9.19 7.55
N VAL A 80 8.15 10.32 8.04
CA VAL A 80 9.47 10.52 8.66
C VAL A 80 9.45 9.90 10.06
N GLU A 81 10.08 8.74 10.20
CA GLU A 81 10.15 8.02 11.49
C GLU A 81 11.55 8.04 12.09
N ARG A 82 12.57 7.76 11.29
CA ARG A 82 13.97 7.61 11.73
C ARG A 82 14.92 8.29 10.74
N ALA A 83 16.21 8.31 11.08
CA ALA A 83 17.25 9.00 10.31
C ALA A 83 17.19 8.80 8.78
N GLY A 84 16.88 7.59 8.30
CA GLY A 84 16.82 7.34 6.85
C GLY A 84 15.71 8.13 6.14
N THR A 85 14.48 8.11 6.67
CA THR A 85 13.37 8.89 6.13
C THR A 85 13.52 10.39 6.40
N THR A 86 14.22 10.79 7.47
CA THR A 86 14.62 12.20 7.69
C THR A 86 15.56 12.69 6.59
N ILE A 87 16.54 11.89 6.17
CA ILE A 87 17.45 12.26 5.08
C ILE A 87 16.68 12.33 3.75
N LEU A 88 15.80 11.37 3.48
CA LEU A 88 14.96 11.40 2.28
C LEU A 88 14.07 12.65 2.21
N SER A 89 13.54 13.13 3.35
CA SER A 89 12.69 14.33 3.38
C SER A 89 13.45 15.65 3.15
N GLN A 90 14.78 15.61 3.10
CA GLN A 90 15.61 16.78 2.78
C GLN A 90 15.93 16.89 1.28
N LEU A 91 15.64 15.85 0.49
CA LEU A 91 15.81 15.87 -0.96
C LEU A 91 14.84 16.88 -1.60
N LYS A 92 15.21 17.40 -2.77
CA LYS A 92 14.48 18.47 -3.46
C LYS A 92 14.20 18.09 -4.92
N ALA A 93 13.31 18.83 -5.53
CA ALA A 93 13.12 18.78 -6.98
C ALA A 93 14.46 18.98 -7.71
N GLY A 94 14.74 18.12 -8.68
CA GLY A 94 16.01 18.06 -9.41
C GLY A 94 17.01 17.05 -8.86
N ASP A 95 16.88 16.62 -7.60
CA ASP A 95 17.70 15.52 -7.06
C ASP A 95 17.31 14.17 -7.69
N ARG A 96 18.19 13.20 -7.59
CA ARG A 96 17.95 11.82 -8.02
C ARG A 96 18.02 10.87 -6.83
N VAL A 97 17.19 9.84 -6.85
CA VAL A 97 17.21 8.79 -5.84
C VAL A 97 17.38 7.42 -6.48
N ASP A 98 18.47 6.73 -6.10
CA ASP A 98 18.74 5.34 -6.51
C ASP A 98 17.62 4.44 -5.99
N THR A 99 16.83 3.90 -6.90
CA THR A 99 15.61 3.15 -6.64
C THR A 99 15.69 1.76 -7.23
N MET A 100 15.31 0.76 -6.46
CA MET A 100 15.03 -0.59 -6.96
C MET A 100 13.51 -0.79 -6.95
N GLY A 101 12.97 -1.31 -8.04
CA GLY A 101 11.51 -1.56 -8.16
C GLY A 101 11.08 -1.81 -9.60
N PRO A 102 9.76 -1.86 -9.83
CA PRO A 102 8.75 -2.07 -8.79
C PRO A 102 8.94 -3.43 -8.12
N GLN A 103 8.64 -3.53 -6.83
CA GLN A 103 8.85 -4.75 -6.05
C GLN A 103 7.55 -5.28 -5.46
N GLY A 104 7.55 -6.59 -5.22
CA GLY A 104 6.40 -7.32 -4.68
C GLY A 104 5.31 -7.58 -5.72
N ASN A 105 4.31 -8.35 -5.29
CA ASN A 105 3.09 -8.55 -6.08
C ASN A 105 2.18 -7.31 -5.99
N SER A 106 1.18 -7.25 -6.85
CA SER A 106 0.15 -6.21 -6.86
C SER A 106 -1.16 -6.73 -6.25
N PHE A 107 -2.07 -5.82 -5.92
CA PHE A 107 -3.47 -6.19 -5.70
C PHE A 107 -4.05 -6.81 -6.98
N ASP A 108 -4.76 -7.93 -6.84
CA ASP A 108 -5.45 -8.55 -7.97
C ASP A 108 -6.78 -7.81 -8.23
N LEU A 109 -6.78 -6.96 -9.24
CA LEU A 109 -7.98 -6.23 -9.68
C LEU A 109 -8.76 -6.99 -10.76
N SER A 110 -8.33 -8.18 -11.18
CA SER A 110 -9.03 -8.98 -12.19
C SER A 110 -10.24 -9.72 -11.62
N VAL A 111 -10.28 -9.90 -10.30
CA VAL A 111 -11.34 -10.60 -9.57
C VAL A 111 -12.67 -9.85 -9.51
N ILE A 112 -12.69 -8.60 -9.94
CA ILE A 112 -13.87 -7.72 -9.87
C ILE A 112 -14.11 -7.00 -11.20
N SER A 113 -15.38 -6.82 -11.55
CA SER A 113 -15.82 -6.28 -12.84
C SER A 113 -16.71 -5.04 -12.68
N ALA A 114 -16.98 -4.34 -13.78
CA ALA A 114 -17.86 -3.18 -13.82
C ALA A 114 -19.23 -3.47 -13.18
N GLY A 115 -19.75 -2.51 -12.43
CA GLY A 115 -21.03 -2.59 -11.72
C GLY A 115 -20.94 -3.24 -10.33
N GLN A 116 -19.90 -4.02 -10.05
CA GLN A 116 -19.61 -4.59 -8.73
C GLN A 116 -19.07 -3.55 -7.74
N THR A 117 -18.98 -3.91 -6.46
CA THR A 117 -18.59 -2.98 -5.39
C THR A 117 -17.35 -3.48 -4.66
N ALA A 118 -16.30 -2.64 -4.60
CA ALA A 118 -15.08 -2.87 -3.83
C ALA A 118 -15.08 -2.08 -2.52
N LEU A 119 -14.53 -2.67 -1.45
CA LEU A 119 -14.26 -2.00 -0.19
C LEU A 119 -12.75 -1.83 -0.01
N LEU A 120 -12.30 -0.60 0.20
CA LEU A 120 -10.93 -0.27 0.54
C LEU A 120 -10.86 0.12 2.01
N ILE A 121 -9.94 -0.48 2.78
CA ILE A 121 -9.77 -0.20 4.21
C ILE A 121 -8.34 0.24 4.45
N GLY A 122 -8.16 1.53 4.78
CA GLY A 122 -6.85 2.16 4.96
C GLY A 122 -6.62 2.65 6.38
N GLY A 123 -5.40 2.49 6.91
CA GLY A 123 -5.04 3.02 8.24
C GLY A 123 -3.75 3.81 8.23
N GLY A 124 -3.82 5.10 8.58
CA GLY A 124 -2.65 5.98 8.67
C GLY A 124 -1.82 5.97 7.38
N ILE A 125 -0.53 5.66 7.49
CA ILE A 125 0.40 5.61 6.35
C ILE A 125 0.15 4.40 5.41
N GLY A 126 -0.81 3.53 5.72
CA GLY A 126 -1.28 2.48 4.81
C GLY A 126 -2.31 2.95 3.78
N VAL A 127 -2.79 4.19 3.86
CA VAL A 127 -3.74 4.77 2.89
C VAL A 127 -3.13 4.95 1.48
N PRO A 128 -1.87 5.40 1.31
CA PRO A 128 -1.29 5.68 0.00
C PRO A 128 -1.46 4.57 -1.06
N PRO A 129 -1.15 3.28 -0.83
CA PRO A 129 -1.30 2.24 -1.85
C PRO A 129 -2.75 1.99 -2.31
N LEU A 130 -3.73 2.48 -1.57
CA LEU A 130 -5.14 2.34 -1.92
C LEU A 130 -5.62 3.40 -2.93
N VAL A 131 -4.89 4.50 -3.11
CA VAL A 131 -5.26 5.58 -4.05
C VAL A 131 -5.22 5.07 -5.49
N GLU A 132 -4.10 4.46 -5.92
CA GLU A 132 -4.00 3.89 -7.27
C GLU A 132 -4.95 2.70 -7.44
N THR A 133 -5.17 1.92 -6.39
CA THR A 133 -6.16 0.84 -6.41
C THR A 133 -7.56 1.37 -6.67
N ALA A 134 -7.97 2.45 -6.00
CA ALA A 134 -9.26 3.11 -6.21
C ALA A 134 -9.38 3.68 -7.64
N ASN A 135 -8.34 4.36 -8.13
CA ASN A 135 -8.28 4.92 -9.48
C ASN A 135 -8.52 3.83 -10.53
N GLN A 136 -7.77 2.73 -10.51
CA GLN A 136 -7.90 1.66 -11.50
C GLN A 136 -9.24 0.92 -11.39
N LEU A 137 -9.78 0.71 -10.19
CA LEU A 137 -11.10 0.13 -9.99
C LEU A 137 -12.20 1.02 -10.54
N ALA A 138 -12.17 2.32 -10.25
CA ALA A 138 -13.14 3.28 -10.79
C ALA A 138 -13.07 3.37 -12.32
N ALA A 139 -11.87 3.37 -12.90
CA ALA A 139 -11.66 3.34 -14.35
C ALA A 139 -12.25 2.07 -15.01
N LYS A 140 -12.33 0.95 -14.27
CA LYS A 140 -13.02 -0.28 -14.71
C LYS A 140 -14.53 -0.23 -14.54
N GLY A 141 -15.12 0.85 -14.00
CA GLY A 141 -16.54 0.95 -13.69
C GLY A 141 -16.98 0.22 -12.42
N VAL A 142 -16.05 -0.10 -11.52
CA VAL A 142 -16.33 -0.66 -10.20
C VAL A 142 -16.76 0.46 -9.26
N LYS A 143 -17.77 0.21 -8.44
CA LYS A 143 -18.17 1.12 -7.35
C LYS A 143 -17.18 0.97 -6.20
N VAL A 144 -16.52 2.05 -5.83
CA VAL A 144 -15.50 2.01 -4.77
C VAL A 144 -16.02 2.69 -3.51
N VAL A 145 -15.91 1.98 -2.38
CA VAL A 145 -16.17 2.51 -1.04
C VAL A 145 -14.84 2.44 -0.27
N SER A 146 -14.44 3.53 0.37
CA SER A 146 -13.19 3.60 1.12
C SER A 146 -13.46 3.99 2.57
N VAL A 147 -12.87 3.25 3.52
CA VAL A 147 -12.92 3.55 4.96
C VAL A 147 -11.49 3.79 5.44
N LEU A 148 -11.25 5.02 5.90
CA LEU A 148 -9.93 5.47 6.31
C LEU A 148 -9.90 5.72 7.82
N GLY A 149 -8.88 5.21 8.50
CA GLY A 149 -8.67 5.41 9.93
C GLY A 149 -7.39 6.16 10.23
N PHE A 150 -7.48 7.15 11.11
CA PHE A 150 -6.35 7.95 11.57
C PHE A 150 -6.43 8.18 13.07
N ALA A 151 -5.31 8.55 13.70
CA ALA A 151 -5.31 8.87 15.12
C ALA A 151 -6.05 10.20 15.42
N THR A 152 -5.79 11.23 14.61
CA THR A 152 -6.31 12.59 14.79
C THR A 152 -6.57 13.25 13.45
N LYS A 153 -7.29 14.37 13.44
CA LYS A 153 -7.51 15.21 12.25
C LYS A 153 -6.21 15.58 11.52
N ASP A 154 -5.17 15.93 12.26
CA ASP A 154 -3.90 16.39 11.67
C ASP A 154 -3.14 15.26 10.94
N ALA A 155 -3.51 14.00 11.21
CA ALA A 155 -2.95 12.83 10.54
C ALA A 155 -3.73 12.41 9.28
N VAL A 156 -4.88 13.04 8.98
CA VAL A 156 -5.70 12.72 7.81
C VAL A 156 -4.97 13.13 6.53
N ILE A 157 -4.81 12.17 5.64
CA ILE A 157 -4.14 12.34 4.34
C ILE A 157 -4.96 11.69 3.23
N LEU A 158 -4.85 12.24 2.01
CA LEU A 158 -5.34 11.63 0.76
C LEU A 158 -6.87 11.38 0.71
N GLU A 159 -7.65 12.03 1.59
CA GLU A 159 -9.12 11.94 1.55
C GLU A 159 -9.67 12.55 0.27
N GLU A 160 -9.14 13.71 -0.14
CA GLU A 160 -9.58 14.40 -1.36
C GLU A 160 -9.23 13.60 -2.61
N GLU A 161 -8.00 13.07 -2.68
CA GLU A 161 -7.53 12.23 -3.78
C GLU A 161 -8.38 10.95 -3.93
N LEU A 162 -8.70 10.29 -2.82
CA LEU A 162 -9.56 9.10 -2.85
C LEU A 162 -11.02 9.44 -3.18
N SER A 163 -11.51 10.60 -2.76
CA SER A 163 -12.88 11.04 -3.05
C SER A 163 -13.14 11.26 -4.52
N ALA A 164 -12.10 11.45 -5.33
CA ALA A 164 -12.22 11.48 -6.80
C ALA A 164 -12.65 10.14 -7.40
N TYR A 165 -12.43 9.02 -6.70
CA TYR A 165 -12.65 7.66 -7.20
C TYR A 165 -13.62 6.83 -6.35
N ALA A 166 -13.86 7.23 -5.11
CA ALA A 166 -14.55 6.42 -4.11
C ALA A 166 -15.51 7.25 -3.26
N LYS A 167 -16.53 6.58 -2.70
CA LYS A 167 -17.25 7.13 -1.54
C LYS A 167 -16.39 6.92 -0.30
N VAL A 168 -15.89 8.00 0.29
CA VAL A 168 -14.94 7.96 1.41
C VAL A 168 -15.63 8.16 2.75
N TYR A 169 -15.26 7.37 3.74
CA TYR A 169 -15.58 7.53 5.14
C TYR A 169 -14.27 7.69 5.93
N VAL A 170 -14.17 8.72 6.75
CA VAL A 170 -13.00 8.93 7.62
C VAL A 170 -13.38 8.70 9.07
N THR A 171 -12.54 7.95 9.78
CA THR A 171 -12.61 7.79 11.23
C THR A 171 -11.37 8.37 11.89
N THR A 172 -11.53 8.96 13.08
CA THR A 172 -10.40 9.35 13.94
C THR A 172 -10.57 8.77 15.34
N ASP A 173 -9.50 8.25 15.93
CA ASP A 173 -9.53 7.60 17.23
C ASP A 173 -10.06 8.54 18.31
N ASP A 174 -9.61 9.82 18.26
CA ASP A 174 -9.99 10.86 19.21
C ASP A 174 -11.34 11.56 18.89
N GLY A 175 -11.88 11.35 17.68
CA GLY A 175 -13.10 12.00 17.21
C GLY A 175 -12.93 13.44 16.77
N SER A 176 -11.69 13.88 16.52
CA SER A 176 -11.40 15.26 16.09
C SER A 176 -11.83 15.56 14.65
N TYR A 177 -12.09 14.51 13.83
CA TYR A 177 -12.58 14.62 12.47
C TYR A 177 -13.34 13.36 12.03
N GLY A 178 -14.36 13.52 11.18
CA GLY A 178 -15.15 12.41 10.67
C GLY A 178 -15.91 11.67 11.78
N ILE A 179 -15.89 10.34 11.74
CA ILE A 179 -16.57 9.46 12.69
C ILE A 179 -15.58 9.09 13.80
N LYS A 180 -15.97 9.24 15.06
CA LYS A 180 -15.13 8.85 16.20
C LYS A 180 -15.01 7.34 16.27
N GLY A 181 -13.78 6.84 16.37
CA GLY A 181 -13.45 5.42 16.54
C GLY A 181 -12.55 4.87 15.44
N TYR A 182 -12.48 3.55 15.35
CA TYR A 182 -11.65 2.83 14.39
C TYR A 182 -12.42 2.52 13.10
N VAL A 183 -11.71 2.13 12.06
CA VAL A 183 -12.31 1.69 10.78
C VAL A 183 -13.36 0.59 10.98
N SER A 184 -13.18 -0.28 11.98
CA SER A 184 -14.13 -1.34 12.31
C SER A 184 -15.55 -0.83 12.57
N THR A 185 -15.70 0.34 13.20
CA THR A 185 -17.00 0.96 13.48
C THR A 185 -17.81 1.19 12.19
N VAL A 186 -17.15 1.68 11.14
CA VAL A 186 -17.80 1.96 9.86
C VAL A 186 -17.90 0.70 9.00
N VAL A 187 -16.85 -0.13 8.98
CA VAL A 187 -16.84 -1.37 8.20
C VAL A 187 -17.93 -2.33 8.67
N ASP A 188 -18.13 -2.48 9.99
CA ASP A 188 -19.18 -3.36 10.55
C ASP A 188 -20.58 -2.88 10.12
N ASP A 189 -20.84 -1.57 10.21
CA ASP A 189 -22.12 -0.99 9.76
C ASP A 189 -22.34 -1.15 8.24
N LEU A 190 -21.29 -1.01 7.44
CA LEU A 190 -21.40 -1.14 5.99
C LEU A 190 -21.66 -2.58 5.54
N VAL A 191 -20.99 -3.57 6.13
CA VAL A 191 -21.17 -4.98 5.73
C VAL A 191 -22.50 -5.58 6.21
N GLU A 192 -23.17 -4.96 7.18
CA GLU A 192 -24.54 -5.29 7.56
C GLU A 192 -25.57 -4.79 6.52
N LYS A 193 -25.25 -3.70 5.81
CA LYS A 193 -26.15 -3.03 4.87
C LYS A 193 -25.98 -3.45 3.42
N GLN A 194 -24.78 -3.88 3.04
CA GLN A 194 -24.46 -4.29 1.66
C GLN A 194 -23.32 -5.30 1.63
N SER A 195 -23.28 -6.09 0.56
CA SER A 195 -22.15 -6.97 0.24
C SER A 195 -21.09 -6.22 -0.57
N PHE A 196 -19.85 -6.71 -0.47
CA PHE A 196 -18.74 -6.25 -1.27
C PHE A 196 -18.17 -7.44 -2.06
N ASP A 197 -17.79 -7.22 -3.30
CA ASP A 197 -17.29 -8.27 -4.19
C ASP A 197 -15.78 -8.48 -4.05
N ALA A 198 -15.05 -7.43 -3.63
CA ALA A 198 -13.62 -7.51 -3.31
C ALA A 198 -13.26 -6.52 -2.19
N ILE A 199 -12.25 -6.87 -1.40
CA ILE A 199 -11.76 -6.09 -0.25
C ILE A 199 -10.25 -5.93 -0.35
N TYR A 200 -9.78 -4.70 -0.25
CA TYR A 200 -8.36 -4.35 -0.31
C TYR A 200 -7.99 -3.54 0.93
N SER A 201 -6.95 -3.94 1.62
CA SER A 201 -6.58 -3.26 2.86
C SER A 201 -5.07 -3.05 3.03
N CYS A 202 -4.71 -1.94 3.67
CA CYS A 202 -3.35 -1.64 4.08
C CYS A 202 -3.36 -0.73 5.31
N GLY A 203 -2.52 -1.03 6.31
CA GLY A 203 -2.45 -0.23 7.54
C GLY A 203 -1.73 -0.90 8.69
N ALA A 204 -1.95 -0.36 9.87
CA ALA A 204 -1.33 -0.85 11.09
C ALA A 204 -1.70 -2.33 11.40
N PRO A 205 -0.81 -3.10 12.05
CA PRO A 205 -1.04 -4.51 12.34
C PRO A 205 -2.36 -4.81 13.06
N GLY A 206 -2.79 -3.95 13.98
CA GLY A 206 -4.07 -4.12 14.68
C GLY A 206 -5.27 -4.03 13.75
N MET A 207 -5.25 -3.09 12.80
CA MET A 207 -6.28 -2.96 11.76
C MET A 207 -6.27 -4.17 10.83
N LEU A 208 -5.10 -4.61 10.37
CA LEU A 208 -4.99 -5.77 9.49
C LEU A 208 -5.46 -7.05 10.16
N LYS A 209 -5.21 -7.24 11.47
CA LYS A 209 -5.77 -8.37 12.24
C LYS A 209 -7.30 -8.36 12.30
N TYR A 210 -7.90 -7.17 12.43
CA TYR A 210 -9.35 -7.03 12.36
C TYR A 210 -9.87 -7.43 10.97
N VAL A 211 -9.28 -6.90 9.90
CA VAL A 211 -9.68 -7.20 8.51
C VAL A 211 -9.50 -8.68 8.20
N ASP A 212 -8.36 -9.26 8.58
CA ASP A 212 -8.05 -10.67 8.41
C ASP A 212 -9.10 -11.60 9.04
N LYS A 213 -9.48 -11.30 10.29
CA LYS A 213 -10.52 -12.06 11.00
C LYS A 213 -11.91 -11.84 10.42
N LYS A 214 -12.27 -10.59 10.09
CA LYS A 214 -13.59 -10.22 9.60
C LYS A 214 -13.89 -10.84 8.24
N PHE A 215 -12.88 -10.91 7.38
CA PHE A 215 -13.02 -11.37 5.99
C PHE A 215 -12.26 -12.68 5.69
N GLU A 216 -11.96 -13.48 6.71
CA GLU A 216 -11.20 -14.74 6.59
C GLU A 216 -11.75 -15.71 5.54
N ASN A 217 -13.10 -15.73 5.38
CA ASN A 217 -13.78 -16.60 4.42
C ASN A 217 -14.24 -15.86 3.16
N HIS A 218 -13.84 -14.61 2.96
CA HIS A 218 -14.20 -13.86 1.77
C HIS A 218 -13.31 -14.27 0.60
N PRO A 219 -13.87 -14.61 -0.58
CA PRO A 219 -13.09 -15.16 -1.69
C PRO A 219 -12.06 -14.18 -2.27
N HIS A 220 -12.26 -12.89 -2.10
CA HIS A 220 -11.44 -11.82 -2.68
C HIS A 220 -11.16 -10.73 -1.64
N ALA A 221 -10.51 -11.07 -0.55
CA ALA A 221 -10.08 -10.12 0.47
C ALA A 221 -8.56 -10.16 0.65
N TYR A 222 -7.92 -9.00 0.59
CA TYR A 222 -6.48 -8.85 0.50
C TYR A 222 -5.94 -7.90 1.56
N LEU A 223 -4.77 -8.25 2.11
CA LEU A 223 -3.99 -7.49 3.07
C LEU A 223 -2.66 -7.09 2.44
N SER A 224 -2.31 -5.80 2.44
CA SER A 224 -0.96 -5.36 2.11
C SER A 224 -0.15 -5.19 3.38
N MET A 225 0.93 -5.97 3.50
CA MET A 225 1.78 -6.08 4.68
C MET A 225 3.01 -5.19 4.58
N GLU A 226 3.36 -4.58 5.70
CA GLU A 226 4.67 -3.94 5.87
C GLU A 226 5.63 -4.86 6.63
N SER A 227 6.89 -4.84 6.25
CA SER A 227 7.97 -5.55 6.96
C SER A 227 9.29 -4.81 6.84
N ARG A 228 10.16 -5.04 7.81
CA ARG A 228 11.56 -4.61 7.66
C ARG A 228 12.24 -5.43 6.58
N MET A 229 12.87 -4.74 5.64
CA MET A 229 13.52 -5.36 4.50
C MET A 229 15.02 -5.03 4.50
N ALA A 230 15.84 -6.02 4.12
CA ALA A 230 17.24 -5.80 3.83
C ALA A 230 17.48 -5.79 2.31
N CYS A 231 17.36 -6.93 1.62
CA CYS A 231 17.60 -6.99 0.17
C CYS A 231 16.43 -6.50 -0.68
N GLY A 232 15.18 -6.69 -0.24
CA GLY A 232 13.97 -6.34 -1.00
C GLY A 232 13.65 -7.26 -2.18
N MET A 233 14.48 -8.27 -2.46
CA MET A 233 14.38 -9.15 -3.64
C MET A 233 14.33 -10.65 -3.30
N GLY A 234 13.86 -11.00 -2.10
CA GLY A 234 13.65 -12.39 -1.69
C GLY A 234 14.88 -13.18 -1.27
N ALA A 235 16.11 -12.63 -1.36
CA ALA A 235 17.33 -13.40 -1.15
C ALA A 235 17.74 -13.59 0.32
N CYS A 236 17.46 -12.60 1.20
CA CYS A 236 18.01 -12.57 2.56
C CYS A 236 17.09 -13.13 3.64
N TYR A 237 15.83 -13.40 3.34
CA TYR A 237 14.81 -13.90 4.29
C TYR A 237 14.58 -13.02 5.54
N ALA A 238 14.91 -11.72 5.48
CA ALA A 238 14.71 -10.80 6.60
C ALA A 238 13.24 -10.35 6.79
N CYS A 239 12.41 -10.49 5.76
CA CYS A 239 11.02 -10.01 5.75
C CYS A 239 10.00 -11.18 5.71
N VAL A 240 10.29 -12.28 6.41
CA VAL A 240 9.43 -13.46 6.40
C VAL A 240 8.18 -13.27 7.26
N VAL A 241 7.08 -13.85 6.79
CA VAL A 241 5.84 -14.10 7.53
C VAL A 241 5.51 -15.58 7.46
N HIS A 242 4.81 -16.09 8.48
CA HIS A 242 4.44 -17.50 8.54
C HIS A 242 3.08 -17.74 7.90
N LEU A 243 2.96 -18.85 7.16
CA LEU A 243 1.68 -19.32 6.65
C LEU A 243 0.82 -19.87 7.80
N ARG A 244 -0.47 -19.50 7.78
CA ARG A 244 -1.47 -20.13 8.66
C ARG A 244 -1.77 -21.54 8.13
N ASN A 245 -1.97 -22.50 9.04
CA ASN A 245 -2.35 -23.87 8.71
C ASN A 245 -1.34 -24.68 7.86
N ALA A 246 -0.09 -24.25 7.78
CA ALA A 246 0.95 -25.05 7.16
C ALA A 246 1.29 -26.27 8.04
N LYS A 247 1.36 -27.47 7.43
CA LYS A 247 1.73 -28.71 8.14
C LYS A 247 3.17 -28.70 8.64
N GLU A 248 4.03 -27.95 7.99
CA GLU A 248 5.41 -27.68 8.36
C GLU A 248 5.61 -26.16 8.40
N ALA A 249 6.67 -25.71 9.04
CA ALA A 249 6.99 -24.26 9.11
C ALA A 249 7.28 -23.72 7.72
N ALA A 250 6.24 -23.25 7.05
CA ALA A 250 6.33 -22.63 5.74
C ALA A 250 6.28 -21.11 5.89
N ASN A 251 7.19 -20.44 5.21
CA ASN A 251 7.37 -19.00 5.25
C ASN A 251 7.15 -18.37 3.89
N LYS A 252 6.62 -17.14 3.90
CA LYS A 252 6.54 -16.25 2.74
C LYS A 252 7.38 -15.01 2.99
N ARG A 253 7.95 -14.44 1.94
CA ARG A 253 8.76 -13.23 1.99
C ARG A 253 7.92 -12.05 1.55
N VAL A 254 7.73 -11.07 2.41
CA VAL A 254 6.90 -9.89 2.09
C VAL A 254 7.39 -9.17 0.83
N CYS A 255 8.69 -9.10 0.59
CA CYS A 255 9.25 -8.42 -0.56
C CYS A 255 9.13 -9.18 -1.90
N GLU A 256 8.87 -10.48 -1.88
CA GLU A 256 8.88 -11.35 -3.06
C GLU A 256 7.53 -12.04 -3.27
N ASP A 257 7.00 -12.68 -2.19
CA ASP A 257 5.75 -13.42 -2.22
C ASP A 257 4.54 -12.53 -1.88
N GLY A 258 4.79 -11.35 -1.26
CA GLY A 258 3.87 -10.28 -0.93
C GLY A 258 4.23 -9.00 -1.70
N PRO A 259 3.90 -7.79 -1.21
CA PRO A 259 3.33 -7.50 0.12
C PRO A 259 1.86 -7.86 0.28
N VAL A 260 1.15 -8.17 -0.80
CA VAL A 260 -0.27 -8.49 -0.82
C VAL A 260 -0.49 -9.99 -0.57
N PHE A 261 -1.30 -10.30 0.44
CA PHE A 261 -1.71 -11.65 0.79
C PHE A 261 -3.23 -11.72 0.93
N GLU A 262 -3.82 -12.89 0.70
CA GLU A 262 -5.22 -13.14 0.98
C GLU A 262 -5.46 -13.20 2.50
N THR A 263 -6.66 -12.78 2.95
CA THR A 263 -7.08 -12.96 4.34
C THR A 263 -7.07 -14.45 4.71
N GLY A 264 -6.72 -14.77 5.95
CA GLY A 264 -6.60 -16.16 6.42
C GLY A 264 -5.31 -16.87 5.98
N GLN A 265 -4.50 -16.29 5.08
CA GLN A 265 -3.32 -16.96 4.52
C GLN A 265 -2.11 -16.94 5.46
N ILE A 266 -1.88 -15.82 6.15
CA ILE A 266 -0.67 -15.59 6.94
C ILE A 266 -0.99 -15.32 8.42
N ILE A 267 0.01 -15.49 9.29
CA ILE A 267 -0.06 -15.10 10.71
C ILE A 267 0.39 -13.64 10.83
N LEU A 268 -0.51 -12.77 11.35
CA LEU A 268 -0.30 -11.34 11.57
C LEU A 268 0.19 -11.04 12.99
#